data_917599205fe1b7173c4f1411eb1110bc
#
_entry.id   917599205fe1b7173c4f1411eb1110bc
#
_cell.length_a   1.000
_cell.length_b   1.000
_cell.length_c   1.000
_cell.angle_alpha   90.00
_cell.angle_beta   90.00
_cell.angle_gamma   90.00
#
_symmetry.space_group_name_H-M   'P 1'
#
loop_
_entity.id
_entity.type
_entity.pdbx_description
1 polymer ?
#
loop_
_entity_poly.entity_id
_entity_poly.type
_entity_poly.pdbx_seq_one_letter_code
_entity_poly.pdbx_strand_id
1 'polypeptide(L)'
;MSNITEQLKVARQALGIKQSTLGQKLGLPQSHISKIEQGATDPRLSTVVDMARVLDQELMLVPRQMISHVRSLLNGEREDERRFQPDEEKDA
;
A
#
# COMPACT_ATOMS: atom_id res chain seq x y z
N MET A 1 2.23 9.93 -9.18
CA MET A 1 2.33 9.48 -7.81
C MET A 1 0.99 9.02 -7.32
N SER A 2 0.87 7.84 -6.81
CA SER A 2 -0.43 7.35 -6.40
C SER A 2 -0.79 7.92 -5.02
N ASN A 3 -2.07 8.16 -4.82
CA ASN A 3 -2.53 8.61 -3.52
C ASN A 3 -2.76 7.41 -2.61
N ILE A 4 -3.13 7.69 -1.35
CA ILE A 4 -3.21 6.64 -0.35
C ILE A 4 -4.31 5.63 -0.68
N THR A 5 -5.43 6.06 -1.23
CA THR A 5 -6.53 5.14 -1.54
C THR A 5 -6.14 4.20 -2.67
N GLU A 6 -5.39 4.69 -3.61
CA GLU A 6 -4.90 3.85 -4.69
C GLU A 6 -3.89 2.83 -4.17
N GLN A 7 -3.05 3.24 -3.23
CA GLN A 7 -2.10 2.32 -2.62
C GLN A 7 -2.80 1.22 -1.85
N LEU A 8 -3.90 1.54 -1.19
CA LEU A 8 -4.69 0.53 -0.50
C LEU A 8 -5.29 -0.47 -1.48
N LYS A 9 -5.77 0.03 -2.61
CA LYS A 9 -6.31 -0.86 -3.64
C LYS A 9 -5.23 -1.80 -4.17
N VAL A 10 -4.06 -1.27 -4.46
CA VAL A 10 -2.96 -2.09 -4.97
C VAL A 10 -2.55 -3.14 -3.94
N ALA A 11 -2.49 -2.76 -2.65
CA ALA A 11 -2.14 -3.70 -1.60
C ALA A 11 -3.17 -4.81 -1.49
N ARG A 12 -4.47 -4.45 -1.62
CA ARG A 12 -5.53 -5.45 -1.59
C ARG A 12 -5.39 -6.44 -2.74
N GLN A 13 -5.16 -5.91 -3.94
CA GLN A 13 -5.04 -6.76 -5.11
C GLN A 13 -3.82 -7.66 -5.02
N ALA A 14 -2.73 -7.16 -4.47
CA ALA A 14 -1.50 -7.94 -4.32
C ALA A 14 -1.72 -9.13 -3.39
N LEU A 15 -2.61 -9.01 -2.42
CA LEU A 15 -2.92 -10.11 -1.51
C LEU A 15 -4.04 -11.01 -2.05
N GLY A 16 -4.61 -10.66 -3.19
CA GLY A 16 -5.68 -11.45 -3.77
C GLY A 16 -6.99 -11.37 -3.01
N ILE A 17 -7.20 -10.30 -2.26
CA ILE A 17 -8.41 -10.14 -1.45
C ILE A 17 -9.45 -9.37 -2.22
N LYS A 18 -10.70 -9.84 -2.17
CA LYS A 18 -11.79 -9.13 -2.82
C LYS A 18 -12.25 -7.94 -2.00
N GLN A 19 -12.87 -6.98 -2.67
CA GLN A 19 -13.44 -5.84 -1.96
C GLN A 19 -14.45 -6.27 -0.90
N SER A 20 -15.28 -7.27 -1.24
CA SER A 20 -16.28 -7.76 -0.29
C SER A 20 -15.63 -8.38 0.94
N THR A 21 -14.54 -9.10 0.76
CA THR A 21 -13.82 -9.70 1.88
C THR A 21 -13.23 -8.62 2.78
N LEU A 22 -12.62 -7.61 2.17
CA LEU A 22 -12.08 -6.50 2.95
C LEU A 22 -13.19 -5.80 3.72
N GLY A 23 -14.32 -5.57 3.06
CA GLY A 23 -15.45 -4.94 3.73
C GLY A 23 -15.93 -5.75 4.92
N GLN A 24 -16.01 -7.07 4.78
CA GLN A 24 -16.43 -7.92 5.89
C GLN A 24 -15.50 -7.78 7.08
N LYS A 25 -14.21 -7.73 6.83
CA LYS A 25 -13.24 -7.60 7.92
C LYS A 25 -13.33 -6.26 8.63
N LEU A 26 -13.81 -5.24 7.92
CA LEU A 26 -13.92 -3.90 8.47
C LEU A 26 -15.34 -3.54 8.92
N GLY A 27 -16.29 -4.40 8.67
CA GLY A 27 -17.68 -4.10 8.97
C GLY A 27 -18.26 -3.05 8.05
N LEU A 28 -17.80 -2.99 6.81
CA LEU A 28 -18.25 -2.02 5.83
C LEU A 28 -18.81 -2.72 4.60
N PRO A 29 -19.81 -2.13 3.94
CA PRO A 29 -20.32 -2.71 2.69
C PRO A 29 -19.26 -2.67 1.60
N GLN A 30 -19.33 -3.61 0.68
CA GLN A 30 -18.41 -3.65 -0.45
C GLN A 30 -18.48 -2.36 -1.27
N SER A 31 -19.68 -1.78 -1.40
CA SER A 31 -19.83 -0.54 -2.15
C SER A 31 -19.04 0.61 -1.51
N HIS A 32 -18.93 0.61 -0.19
CA HIS A 32 -18.18 1.63 0.51
C HIS A 32 -16.68 1.46 0.22
N ILE A 33 -16.19 0.22 0.24
CA ILE A 33 -14.80 -0.06 -0.10
C ILE A 33 -14.52 0.41 -1.53
N SER A 34 -15.42 0.12 -2.44
CA SER A 34 -15.26 0.53 -3.83
C SER A 34 -15.14 2.05 -3.97
N LYS A 35 -15.98 2.78 -3.26
CA LYS A 35 -15.94 4.24 -3.32
C LYS A 35 -14.64 4.79 -2.76
N ILE A 36 -14.15 4.20 -1.69
CA ILE A 36 -12.87 4.61 -1.11
C ILE A 36 -11.76 4.39 -2.13
N GLU A 37 -11.71 3.22 -2.73
CA GLU A 37 -10.65 2.88 -3.66
C GLU A 37 -10.67 3.74 -4.92
N GLN A 38 -11.85 4.17 -5.33
CA GLN A 38 -11.98 5.04 -6.49
C GLN A 38 -11.67 6.50 -6.18
N GLY A 39 -11.51 6.83 -4.93
CA GLY A 39 -11.31 8.23 -4.55
C GLY A 39 -12.59 9.02 -4.58
N ALA A 40 -13.74 8.34 -4.60
CA ALA A 40 -15.04 9.02 -4.68
C ALA A 40 -15.52 9.53 -3.34
N THR A 41 -14.89 9.13 -2.26
CA THR A 41 -15.24 9.57 -0.94
C THR A 41 -13.95 9.79 -0.14
N ASP A 42 -14.05 10.60 0.90
CA ASP A 42 -12.91 10.92 1.75
C ASP A 42 -13.06 10.10 3.04
N PRO A 43 -12.37 8.99 3.16
CA PRO A 43 -12.57 8.12 4.33
C PRO A 43 -11.98 8.73 5.59
N ARG A 44 -12.51 8.31 6.71
CA ARG A 44 -11.94 8.71 7.99
C ARG A 44 -10.54 8.13 8.12
N LEU A 45 -9.69 8.87 8.84
CA LEU A 45 -8.34 8.39 9.07
C LEU A 45 -8.33 7.01 9.74
N SER A 46 -9.24 6.81 10.71
CA SER A 46 -9.30 5.52 11.39
C SER A 46 -9.62 4.39 10.42
N THR A 47 -10.49 4.66 9.44
CA THR A 47 -10.82 3.66 8.43
C THR A 47 -9.59 3.34 7.58
N VAL A 48 -8.84 4.35 7.19
CA VAL A 48 -7.62 4.15 6.40
C VAL A 48 -6.60 3.32 7.17
N VAL A 49 -6.41 3.63 8.44
CA VAL A 49 -5.49 2.88 9.28
C VAL A 49 -5.93 1.43 9.39
N ASP A 50 -7.22 1.20 9.62
CA ASP A 50 -7.73 -0.16 9.74
C ASP A 50 -7.59 -0.94 8.43
N MET A 51 -7.89 -0.29 7.31
CA MET A 51 -7.71 -0.93 6.02
C MET A 51 -6.27 -1.32 5.79
N ALA A 52 -5.34 -0.42 6.09
CA ALA A 52 -3.93 -0.68 5.89
C ALA A 52 -3.51 -1.91 6.69
N ARG A 53 -3.92 -1.99 7.94
CA ARG A 53 -3.52 -3.09 8.81
C ARG A 53 -4.09 -4.43 8.35
N VAL A 54 -5.33 -4.44 7.90
CA VAL A 54 -5.92 -5.66 7.35
C VAL A 54 -5.13 -6.12 6.14
N LEU A 55 -4.58 -5.18 5.39
CA LEU A 55 -3.83 -5.47 4.17
C LEU A 55 -2.33 -5.63 4.43
N ASP A 56 -1.97 -5.82 5.69
CA ASP A 56 -0.57 -6.04 6.08
C ASP A 56 0.31 -4.83 5.73
N GLN A 57 -0.24 -3.66 5.84
CA GLN A 57 0.45 -2.40 5.61
C GLN A 57 0.39 -1.56 6.87
N GLU A 58 1.25 -0.58 6.94
CA GLU A 58 1.25 0.34 8.07
C GLU A 58 1.26 1.75 7.53
N LEU A 59 0.36 2.59 8.07
CA LEU A 59 0.32 3.98 7.70
C LEU A 59 1.28 4.75 8.58
N MET A 60 2.11 5.57 7.99
CA MET A 60 3.04 6.36 8.78
C MET A 60 3.27 7.70 8.12
N LEU A 61 3.64 8.67 8.94
CA LEU A 61 4.01 10.00 8.47
C LEU A 61 5.51 10.02 8.24
N VAL A 62 5.91 10.55 7.10
CA VAL A 62 7.32 10.59 6.73
C VAL A 62 7.68 12.05 6.50
N PRO A 63 8.76 12.56 7.13
CA PRO A 63 9.21 13.93 6.82
C PRO A 63 9.47 14.07 5.33
N ARG A 64 9.09 15.22 4.80
CA ARG A 64 9.22 15.41 3.35
C ARG A 64 10.62 15.16 2.84
N GLN A 65 11.61 15.61 3.57
CA GLN A 65 12.97 15.45 3.11
C GLN A 65 13.43 14.00 3.07
N MET A 66 12.66 13.09 3.67
CA MET A 66 13.00 11.67 3.67
C MET A 66 12.26 10.88 2.60
N ILE A 67 11.34 11.53 1.87
CA ILE A 67 10.48 10.82 0.92
C ILE A 67 11.28 10.07 -0.14
N SER A 68 12.28 10.72 -0.72
CA SER A 68 13.03 10.05 -1.79
C SER A 68 13.86 8.90 -1.25
N HIS A 69 14.32 8.99 -0.01
CA HIS A 69 15.04 7.88 0.61
C HIS A 69 14.10 6.68 0.81
N VAL A 70 12.90 6.95 1.31
CA VAL A 70 11.93 5.87 1.56
C VAL A 70 11.56 5.21 0.24
N ARG A 71 11.32 6.01 -0.80
CA ARG A 71 10.97 5.45 -2.11
C ARG A 71 12.09 4.62 -2.67
N SER A 72 13.33 5.08 -2.49
CA SER A 72 14.48 4.32 -2.94
C SER A 72 14.57 2.97 -2.26
N LEU A 73 14.35 2.94 -0.94
CA LEU A 73 14.40 1.69 -0.22
C LEU A 73 13.33 0.71 -0.72
N LEU A 74 12.12 1.22 -0.91
CA LEU A 74 11.04 0.34 -1.37
C LEU A 74 11.28 -0.17 -2.78
N ASN A 75 11.75 0.72 -3.67
CA ASN A 75 12.04 0.32 -5.04
C ASN A 75 13.29 -0.53 -5.12
N GLY A 76 14.28 -0.23 -4.31
CA GLY A 76 15.51 -0.98 -4.30
C GLY A 76 15.30 -2.41 -3.87
N GLU A 77 14.45 -2.62 -2.86
CA GLU A 77 14.14 -3.96 -2.43
C GLU A 77 13.49 -4.76 -3.54
N ARG A 78 12.57 -4.13 -4.27
CA ARG A 78 11.93 -4.84 -5.35
C ARG A 78 12.88 -5.13 -6.49
N GLU A 79 13.77 -4.20 -6.76
CA GLU A 79 14.75 -4.40 -7.79
C GLU A 79 15.70 -5.51 -7.44
N ASP A 80 16.12 -5.57 -6.19
CA ASP A 80 17.00 -6.64 -5.74
C ASP A 80 16.34 -7.98 -5.91
N GLU A 81 15.09 -8.08 -5.54
CA GLU A 81 14.36 -9.33 -5.70
C GLU A 81 14.30 -9.76 -7.15
N ARG A 82 14.05 -8.81 -8.03
CA ARG A 82 13.89 -9.15 -9.43
C ARG A 82 15.18 -9.48 -10.12
N ARG A 83 16.24 -8.79 -9.72
CA ARG A 83 17.46 -8.96 -10.44
C ARG A 83 18.49 -9.71 -9.70
N PHE A 84 18.23 -10.27 -8.59
CA PHE A 84 19.24 -10.92 -7.78
C PHE A 84 20.48 -11.17 -8.55
N GLN A 85 21.54 -10.45 -8.23
CA GLN A 85 22.79 -10.58 -8.88
C GLN A 85 23.83 -10.75 -7.87
N PRO A 86 24.48 -11.84 -7.83
CA PRO A 86 25.50 -12.03 -6.83
C PRO A 86 26.63 -11.07 -7.01
N ASP A 87 26.79 -10.60 -8.19
CA ASP A 87 27.90 -9.78 -8.36
C ASP A 87 27.63 -8.40 -8.09
N GLU A 88 26.64 -8.14 -7.63
CA GLU A 88 26.43 -6.95 -7.34
C GLU A 88 27.40 -6.40 -6.68
N GLU A 89 27.89 -7.07 -6.23
CA GLU A 89 28.84 -6.68 -5.57
C GLU A 89 29.67 -6.02 -6.24
N LYS A 90 29.59 -6.06 -7.14
CA LYS A 90 30.35 -5.48 -7.81
C LYS A 90 30.52 -4.29 -7.43
N ASP A 91 30.14 -4.08 -6.94
CA ASP A 91 30.29 -3.07 -6.62
C ASP A 91 31.20 -2.92 -5.95
N ALA A 92 31.45 -3.63 -5.92
CA ALA A 92 32.38 -3.46 -5.33
C ALA A 92 32.97 -2.51 -5.67
#